data_5a95a2b0241ef514993e6840416cb9c2
#
_entry.id   5a95a2b0241ef514993e6840416cb9c2
#
_cell.length_a   1.000
_cell.length_b   1.000
_cell.length_c   1.000
_cell.angle_alpha   90.00
_cell.angle_beta   90.00
_cell.angle_gamma   90.00
#
_symmetry.space_group_name_H-M   'P 1'
#
loop_
_entity.id
_entity.type
_entity.pdbx_description
1 polymer ?
#
loop_
_entity_poly.entity_id
_entity_poly.type
_entity_poly.pdbx_seq_one_letter_code
_entity_poly.pdbx_strand_id
1 'polypeptide(L)'
;MLACYANAQQPVTKVSHSKAVKTDVVTTGEVIIKKPDYICISTDGGRDQLLMEGTKFTMTQKGKKHVTDSRKNALFADFHAVLKAVINQQSIPTGNDIKVTTTGSEQTVTITPTGKKRQMFTSFVLVIDSKSSAMKRLRMNGRNNSYTEYTFK
;
A
#
# COMPACT_ATOMS: atom_id res chain seq x y z
N MET A 1 2.81 21.68 3.74
CA MET A 1 3.39 20.47 3.48
C MET A 1 3.12 19.96 2.08
N LEU A 2 4.10 19.51 1.47
CA LEU A 2 4.09 19.39 0.04
C LEU A 2 4.38 18.03 -0.48
N ALA A 3 4.05 17.02 0.30
CA ALA A 3 4.46 15.68 -0.02
C ALA A 3 3.94 15.17 -1.34
N CYS A 4 2.77 15.61 -1.75
CA CYS A 4 2.12 15.03 -2.92
C CYS A 4 2.02 16.00 -4.09
N TYR A 5 3.17 16.40 -4.57
CA TYR A 5 3.26 17.15 -5.82
C TYR A 5 3.75 16.27 -6.92
N ALA A 6 3.00 16.13 -7.98
CA ALA A 6 3.49 15.48 -9.16
C ALA A 6 2.74 15.88 -10.39
N ASN A 7 3.33 15.57 -11.53
CA ASN A 7 2.74 15.87 -12.81
C ASN A 7 1.58 14.94 -13.14
N ALA A 8 1.54 13.75 -12.57
CA ALA A 8 0.49 12.78 -12.83
C ALA A 8 -0.16 12.38 -11.52
N GLN A 9 -1.39 12.85 -11.31
CA GLN A 9 -2.21 12.46 -10.18
C GLN A 9 -3.27 11.48 -10.66
N GLN A 10 -3.39 10.38 -9.95
CA GLN A 10 -4.36 9.34 -10.28
C GLN A 10 -5.40 9.28 -9.18
N PRO A 11 -6.69 9.27 -9.52
CA PRO A 11 -7.75 9.18 -8.50
C PRO A 11 -7.67 7.88 -7.71
N VAL A 12 -7.99 7.98 -6.43
CA VAL A 12 -7.97 6.85 -5.50
C VAL A 12 -9.23 6.89 -4.66
N THR A 13 -9.80 5.72 -4.41
CA THR A 13 -10.85 5.54 -3.42
C THR A 13 -10.30 4.67 -2.30
N LYS A 14 -10.49 5.12 -1.06
CA LYS A 14 -10.05 4.40 0.14
C LYS A 14 -11.27 3.91 0.89
N VAL A 15 -11.29 2.63 1.22
CA VAL A 15 -12.31 2.01 2.06
C VAL A 15 -11.63 1.51 3.32
N SER A 16 -12.13 1.93 4.47
CA SER A 16 -11.66 1.46 5.78
C SER A 16 -12.76 0.64 6.44
N HIS A 17 -12.42 -0.58 6.82
CA HIS A 17 -13.32 -1.51 7.49
C HIS A 17 -12.77 -1.83 8.87
N SER A 18 -13.64 -1.76 9.87
CA SER A 18 -13.29 -2.14 11.23
C SER A 18 -14.44 -2.88 11.87
N LYS A 19 -14.13 -3.93 12.61
CA LYS A 19 -15.16 -4.70 13.32
C LYS A 19 -15.95 -3.84 14.29
N ALA A 20 -15.34 -2.80 14.83
CA ALA A 20 -15.99 -1.91 15.79
C ALA A 20 -16.95 -0.93 15.14
N VAL A 21 -16.91 -0.77 13.83
CA VAL A 21 -17.74 0.18 13.10
C VAL A 21 -18.64 -0.59 12.13
N LYS A 22 -19.95 -0.37 12.23
CA LYS A 22 -20.92 -1.12 11.42
C LYS A 22 -20.85 -0.78 9.94
N THR A 23 -20.44 0.43 9.60
CA THR A 23 -20.41 0.92 8.22
C THR A 23 -18.98 1.23 7.82
N ASP A 24 -18.58 0.79 6.63
CA ASP A 24 -17.26 1.11 6.11
C ASP A 24 -17.15 2.61 5.85
N VAL A 25 -15.98 3.15 6.10
CA VAL A 25 -15.69 4.56 5.82
C VAL A 25 -15.04 4.64 4.44
N VAL A 26 -15.66 5.41 3.55
CA VAL A 26 -15.17 5.59 2.19
C VAL A 26 -14.74 7.04 2.01
N THR A 27 -13.48 7.21 1.60
CA THR A 27 -12.95 8.53 1.27
C THR A 27 -12.28 8.47 -0.09
N THR A 28 -12.07 9.63 -0.68
CA THR A 28 -11.44 9.73 -2.00
C THR A 28 -10.23 10.64 -1.92
N GLY A 29 -9.36 10.50 -2.91
CA GLY A 29 -8.16 11.32 -3.00
C GLY A 29 -7.35 10.98 -4.22
N GLU A 30 -6.04 11.03 -4.09
CA GLU A 30 -5.13 10.92 -5.22
C GLU A 30 -3.88 10.15 -4.81
N VAL A 31 -3.27 9.47 -5.80
CA VAL A 31 -1.97 8.84 -5.63
C VAL A 31 -0.97 9.50 -6.56
N ILE A 32 0.24 9.68 -6.06
CA ILE A 32 1.36 10.19 -6.82
C ILE A 32 2.49 9.18 -6.71
N ILE A 33 3.04 8.79 -7.85
CA ILE A 33 4.11 7.79 -7.93
C ILE A 33 5.29 8.40 -8.66
N LYS A 34 6.48 8.25 -8.07
CA LYS A 34 7.73 8.72 -8.67
C LYS A 34 8.79 7.64 -8.56
N LYS A 35 9.58 7.50 -9.61
CA LYS A 35 10.72 6.59 -9.57
C LYS A 35 11.83 7.14 -8.68
N PRO A 36 12.61 6.30 -8.05
CA PRO A 36 12.53 4.84 -8.06
C PRO A 36 11.57 4.27 -7.01
N ASP A 37 11.31 4.97 -5.91
CA ASP A 37 10.58 4.38 -4.78
C ASP A 37 9.83 5.43 -3.97
N TYR A 38 9.02 6.23 -4.66
CA TYR A 38 8.17 7.22 -4.01
C TYR A 38 6.70 6.95 -4.34
N ILE A 39 5.86 6.82 -3.31
CA ILE A 39 4.41 6.75 -3.45
C ILE A 39 3.79 7.61 -2.37
N CYS A 40 2.86 8.47 -2.76
CA CYS A 40 2.05 9.20 -1.80
C CYS A 40 0.57 9.00 -2.14
N ILE A 41 -0.16 8.36 -1.25
CA ILE A 41 -1.61 8.21 -1.36
C ILE A 41 -2.23 9.15 -0.33
N SER A 42 -2.95 10.16 -0.82
CA SER A 42 -3.57 11.17 0.04
C SER A 42 -5.08 11.11 -0.14
N THR A 43 -5.81 10.94 0.96
CA THR A 43 -7.26 10.86 0.95
C THR A 43 -7.83 11.74 2.06
N ASP A 44 -9.14 11.96 2.02
CA ASP A 44 -9.87 12.74 3.03
C ASP A 44 -9.28 14.15 3.18
N GLY A 45 -9.08 14.84 2.04
CA GLY A 45 -8.54 16.20 2.06
C GLY A 45 -7.13 16.31 2.58
N GLY A 46 -6.36 15.23 2.55
CA GLY A 46 -4.99 15.20 3.05
C GLY A 46 -4.86 14.81 4.51
N ARG A 47 -5.96 14.53 5.19
CA ARG A 47 -5.93 14.11 6.59
C ARG A 47 -5.40 12.70 6.77
N ASP A 48 -5.56 11.87 5.74
CA ASP A 48 -5.05 10.50 5.71
C ASP A 48 -4.03 10.40 4.58
N GLN A 49 -2.84 9.89 4.89
CA GLN A 49 -1.80 9.69 3.90
C GLN A 49 -1.06 8.39 4.15
N LEU A 50 -0.69 7.73 3.06
CA LEU A 50 0.30 6.66 3.08
C LEU A 50 1.44 7.12 2.19
N LEU A 51 2.59 7.35 2.79
CA LEU A 51 3.74 7.90 2.09
C LEU A 51 4.91 6.93 2.19
N MET A 52 5.45 6.54 1.04
CA MET A 52 6.71 5.80 0.96
C MET A 52 7.76 6.72 0.33
N GLU A 53 8.81 7.00 1.09
CA GLU A 53 9.98 7.74 0.60
C GLU A 53 11.22 6.88 0.82
N GLY A 54 11.68 6.19 -0.22
CA GLY A 54 12.77 5.24 -0.04
C GLY A 54 12.38 4.16 0.95
N THR A 55 13.18 3.96 1.97
CA THR A 55 12.93 2.93 2.98
C THR A 55 11.95 3.34 4.08
N LYS A 56 11.50 4.60 4.07
CA LYS A 56 10.67 5.13 5.14
C LYS A 56 9.20 5.16 4.73
N PHE A 57 8.34 4.61 5.58
CA PHE A 57 6.89 4.68 5.41
C PHE A 57 6.30 5.56 6.49
N THR A 58 5.49 6.53 6.07
CA THR A 58 4.76 7.40 7.00
C THR A 58 3.27 7.21 6.76
N MET A 59 2.55 6.80 7.79
CA MET A 59 1.11 6.69 7.75
C MET A 59 0.51 7.79 8.60
N THR A 60 -0.35 8.59 8.00
CA THR A 60 -1.06 9.64 8.72
C THR A 60 -2.54 9.28 8.73
N GLN A 61 -3.13 9.21 9.91
CA GLN A 61 -4.54 8.93 10.09
C GLN A 61 -5.13 10.00 11.01
N LYS A 62 -6.11 10.73 10.50
CA LYS A 62 -6.77 11.83 11.23
C LYS A 62 -5.74 12.81 11.80
N GLY A 63 -4.69 13.08 11.04
CA GLY A 63 -3.63 13.99 11.45
C GLY A 63 -2.54 13.39 12.32
N LYS A 64 -2.66 12.13 12.75
CA LYS A 64 -1.64 11.46 13.56
C LYS A 64 -0.68 10.69 12.67
N LYS A 65 0.61 10.95 12.82
CA LYS A 65 1.66 10.33 12.01
C LYS A 65 2.27 9.12 12.70
N HIS A 66 2.53 8.10 11.90
CA HIS A 66 3.21 6.87 12.33
C HIS A 66 4.30 6.58 11.31
N VAL A 67 5.55 6.56 11.75
CA VAL A 67 6.69 6.34 10.86
C VAL A 67 7.27 4.95 11.09
N THR A 68 7.46 4.21 10.00
CA THR A 68 8.08 2.89 10.03
C THR A 68 9.24 2.88 9.06
N ASP A 69 10.41 2.42 9.53
CA ASP A 69 11.56 2.20 8.68
C ASP A 69 11.53 0.76 8.19
N SER A 70 11.46 0.56 6.87
CA SER A 70 11.38 -0.78 6.30
C SER A 70 12.59 -1.64 6.61
N ARG A 71 13.73 -1.04 6.91
CA ARG A 71 14.92 -1.79 7.29
C ARG A 71 14.79 -2.47 8.65
N LYS A 72 13.82 -2.03 9.45
CA LYS A 72 13.57 -2.58 10.80
C LYS A 72 12.27 -3.37 10.91
N ASN A 73 11.56 -3.55 9.81
CA ASN A 73 10.27 -4.24 9.80
C ASN A 73 10.17 -5.09 8.55
N ALA A 74 10.14 -6.41 8.73
CA ALA A 74 10.18 -7.35 7.61
C ALA A 74 9.01 -7.19 6.64
N LEU A 75 7.80 -6.94 7.15
CA LEU A 75 6.63 -6.75 6.28
C LEU A 75 6.82 -5.52 5.39
N PHE A 76 7.26 -4.41 5.96
CA PHE A 76 7.48 -3.19 5.20
C PHE A 76 8.71 -3.29 4.30
N ALA A 77 9.71 -4.09 4.67
CA ALA A 77 10.84 -4.37 3.79
C ALA A 77 10.40 -5.07 2.52
N ASP A 78 9.55 -6.09 2.65
CA ASP A 78 9.00 -6.80 1.49
C ASP A 78 8.07 -5.89 0.70
N PHE A 79 7.27 -5.10 1.37
CA PHE A 79 6.37 -4.15 0.71
C PHE A 79 7.16 -3.11 -0.10
N HIS A 80 8.23 -2.59 0.47
CA HIS A 80 9.11 -1.65 -0.24
C HIS A 80 9.69 -2.29 -1.49
N ALA A 81 10.21 -3.53 -1.37
CA ALA A 81 10.80 -4.23 -2.49
C ALA A 81 9.78 -4.48 -3.60
N VAL A 82 8.56 -4.87 -3.25
CA VAL A 82 7.49 -5.12 -4.22
C VAL A 82 7.09 -3.83 -4.91
N LEU A 83 6.83 -2.77 -4.15
CA LEU A 83 6.42 -1.49 -4.72
C LEU A 83 7.49 -0.90 -5.62
N LYS A 84 8.75 -1.01 -5.22
CA LYS A 84 9.86 -0.53 -6.04
C LYS A 84 9.93 -1.28 -7.38
N ALA A 85 9.72 -2.58 -7.34
CA ALA A 85 9.68 -3.38 -8.57
C ALA A 85 8.53 -2.95 -9.47
N VAL A 86 7.35 -2.73 -8.90
CA VAL A 86 6.17 -2.30 -9.67
C VAL A 86 6.40 -0.91 -10.29
N ILE A 87 6.91 0.02 -9.53
CA ILE A 87 7.16 1.39 -10.00
C ILE A 87 8.16 1.39 -11.15
N ASN A 88 9.18 0.55 -11.08
CA ASN A 88 10.24 0.50 -12.10
C ASN A 88 9.99 -0.57 -13.16
N GLN A 89 8.82 -1.18 -13.17
CA GLN A 89 8.43 -2.22 -14.14
C GLN A 89 9.42 -3.37 -14.19
N GLN A 90 9.85 -3.80 -13.01
CA GLN A 90 10.78 -4.92 -12.84
C GLN A 90 10.05 -6.14 -12.34
N SER A 91 10.71 -7.30 -12.43
CA SER A 91 10.14 -8.54 -11.90
C SER A 91 9.90 -8.42 -10.40
N ILE A 92 8.73 -8.87 -9.96
CA ILE A 92 8.35 -8.80 -8.56
C ILE A 92 9.17 -9.84 -7.78
N PRO A 93 9.85 -9.43 -6.70
CA PRO A 93 10.61 -10.38 -5.89
C PRO A 93 9.68 -11.41 -5.26
N THR A 94 10.15 -12.66 -5.21
CA THR A 94 9.42 -13.75 -4.57
C THR A 94 10.25 -14.28 -3.39
N GLY A 95 9.57 -14.90 -2.44
CA GLY A 95 10.24 -15.43 -1.25
C GLY A 95 9.24 -16.14 -0.37
N ASN A 96 9.67 -16.45 0.86
CA ASN A 96 8.81 -17.16 1.79
C ASN A 96 7.56 -16.37 2.16
N ASP A 97 7.70 -15.04 2.26
CA ASP A 97 6.61 -14.16 2.68
C ASP A 97 5.87 -13.52 1.52
N ILE A 98 6.37 -13.66 0.29
CA ILE A 98 5.80 -13.01 -0.88
C ILE A 98 5.29 -14.07 -1.85
N LYS A 99 3.99 -14.05 -2.12
CA LYS A 99 3.37 -14.93 -3.12
C LYS A 99 2.81 -14.09 -4.26
N VAL A 100 3.07 -14.56 -5.49
CA VAL A 100 2.56 -13.90 -6.69
C VAL A 100 1.70 -14.92 -7.43
N THR A 101 0.46 -14.54 -7.71
CA THR A 101 -0.44 -15.35 -8.55
C THR A 101 -0.90 -14.51 -9.72
N THR A 102 -1.04 -15.15 -10.88
CA THR A 102 -1.49 -14.48 -12.10
C THR A 102 -2.82 -15.07 -12.51
N THR A 103 -3.82 -14.24 -12.71
CA THR A 103 -5.14 -14.65 -13.17
C THR A 103 -5.56 -13.71 -14.29
N GLY A 104 -5.60 -14.21 -15.53
CA GLY A 104 -5.94 -13.38 -16.68
C GLY A 104 -4.93 -12.24 -16.84
N SER A 105 -5.45 -11.02 -16.81
CA SER A 105 -4.64 -9.81 -16.97
C SER A 105 -4.17 -9.21 -15.65
N GLU A 106 -4.41 -9.91 -14.53
CA GLU A 106 -4.06 -9.38 -13.20
C GLU A 106 -3.03 -10.26 -12.51
N GLN A 107 -2.10 -9.61 -11.82
CA GLN A 107 -1.21 -10.26 -10.87
C GLN A 107 -1.60 -9.84 -9.46
N THR A 108 -1.70 -10.81 -8.57
CA THR A 108 -1.97 -10.57 -7.16
C THR A 108 -0.72 -10.90 -6.37
N VAL A 109 -0.19 -9.92 -5.65
CA VAL A 109 0.99 -10.09 -4.81
C VAL A 109 0.53 -10.04 -3.36
N THR A 110 0.75 -11.13 -2.64
CA THR A 110 0.37 -11.22 -1.23
C THR A 110 1.63 -11.28 -0.39
N ILE A 111 1.75 -10.37 0.56
CA ILE A 111 2.88 -10.32 1.49
C ILE A 111 2.34 -10.65 2.88
N THR A 112 2.79 -11.79 3.42
CA THR A 112 2.36 -12.26 4.73
C THR A 112 3.60 -12.52 5.58
N PRO A 113 3.82 -11.76 6.66
CA PRO A 113 4.99 -11.99 7.49
C PRO A 113 4.88 -13.32 8.21
N THR A 114 5.97 -14.09 8.23
CA THR A 114 6.03 -15.37 8.91
C THR A 114 6.55 -15.26 10.34
N GLY A 115 7.00 -14.07 10.73
CA GLY A 115 7.53 -13.85 12.08
C GLY A 115 6.45 -13.92 13.16
N LYS A 116 6.86 -14.25 14.38
CA LYS A 116 5.95 -14.37 15.51
C LYS A 116 5.63 -13.04 16.18
N LYS A 117 6.26 -11.95 15.77
CA LYS A 117 6.00 -10.63 16.36
C LYS A 117 4.62 -10.15 15.98
N ARG A 118 3.89 -9.64 16.95
CA ARG A 118 2.62 -8.97 16.71
C ARG A 118 2.86 -7.69 15.92
N GLN A 119 2.15 -7.54 14.81
CA GLN A 119 2.26 -6.36 13.96
C GLN A 119 0.90 -5.72 13.80
N MET A 120 0.91 -4.44 13.46
CA MET A 120 -0.31 -3.70 13.16
C MET A 120 -1.06 -4.33 11.98
N PHE A 121 -0.32 -4.80 10.98
CA PHE A 121 -0.89 -5.42 9.79
C PHE A 121 -0.54 -6.91 9.75
N THR A 122 -1.49 -7.70 9.27
CA THR A 122 -1.30 -9.15 9.12
C THR A 122 -0.87 -9.54 7.72
N SER A 123 -1.23 -8.75 6.73
CA SER A 123 -0.79 -8.96 5.34
C SER A 123 -1.07 -7.75 4.49
N PHE A 124 -0.35 -7.65 3.37
CA PHE A 124 -0.63 -6.69 2.32
C PHE A 124 -0.94 -7.45 1.04
N VAL A 125 -1.96 -7.00 0.32
CA VAL A 125 -2.34 -7.59 -0.98
C VAL A 125 -2.34 -6.48 -2.02
N LEU A 126 -1.52 -6.64 -3.05
CA LEU A 126 -1.40 -5.69 -4.15
C LEU A 126 -1.85 -6.36 -5.43
N VAL A 127 -2.82 -5.75 -6.13
CA VAL A 127 -3.27 -6.22 -7.44
C VAL A 127 -2.78 -5.24 -8.49
N ILE A 128 -2.08 -5.78 -9.48
CA ILE A 128 -1.50 -4.98 -10.57
C ILE A 128 -1.93 -5.55 -11.92
N ASP A 129 -1.95 -4.69 -12.92
CA ASP A 129 -2.14 -5.12 -14.31
C ASP A 129 -0.87 -5.81 -14.79
N SER A 130 -1.01 -7.05 -15.31
CA SER A 130 0.16 -7.83 -15.70
C SER A 130 0.88 -7.26 -16.91
N LYS A 131 0.21 -6.46 -17.74
CA LYS A 131 0.82 -5.88 -18.94
C LYS A 131 1.47 -4.53 -18.68
N SER A 132 0.76 -3.64 -17.99
CA SER A 132 1.22 -2.26 -17.78
C SER A 132 1.93 -2.06 -16.46
N SER A 133 1.85 -3.02 -15.54
CA SER A 133 2.34 -2.89 -14.15
C SER A 133 1.63 -1.79 -13.38
N ALA A 134 0.47 -1.34 -13.85
CA ALA A 134 -0.31 -0.34 -13.14
C ALA A 134 -0.96 -0.95 -11.90
N MET A 135 -0.90 -0.25 -10.78
CA MET A 135 -1.57 -0.68 -9.57
C MET A 135 -3.08 -0.52 -9.71
N LYS A 136 -3.83 -1.57 -9.38
CA LYS A 136 -5.28 -1.54 -9.39
C LYS A 136 -5.86 -1.43 -7.99
N ARG A 137 -5.34 -2.21 -7.05
CA ARG A 137 -5.80 -2.20 -5.67
C ARG A 137 -4.65 -2.51 -4.73
N LEU A 138 -4.72 -1.91 -3.57
CA LEU A 138 -3.82 -2.24 -2.45
C LEU A 138 -4.69 -2.43 -1.22
N ARG A 139 -4.62 -3.62 -0.62
CA ARG A 139 -5.35 -3.92 0.59
C ARG A 139 -4.37 -4.21 1.72
N MET A 140 -4.53 -3.47 2.80
CA MET A 140 -3.71 -3.64 4.01
C MET A 140 -4.60 -4.26 5.07
N ASN A 141 -4.39 -5.55 5.35
CA ASN A 141 -5.18 -6.28 6.33
C ASN A 141 -4.61 -6.08 7.73
N GLY A 142 -5.47 -5.75 8.65
CA GLY A 142 -5.11 -5.62 10.05
C GLY A 142 -5.68 -6.76 10.88
N ARG A 143 -5.63 -6.60 12.20
CA ARG A 143 -6.17 -7.59 13.12
C ARG A 143 -7.68 -7.48 13.19
N ASN A 144 -8.32 -8.54 13.69
CA ASN A 144 -9.76 -8.58 13.93
C ASN A 144 -10.56 -8.30 12.67
N ASN A 145 -10.08 -8.81 11.51
CA ASN A 145 -10.72 -8.64 10.21
C ASN A 145 -10.86 -7.19 9.77
N SER A 146 -10.06 -6.30 10.34
CA SER A 146 -10.01 -4.92 9.86
C SER A 146 -9.15 -4.82 8.60
N TYR A 147 -9.44 -3.85 7.74
CA TYR A 147 -8.62 -3.62 6.56
C TYR A 147 -8.78 -2.20 6.04
N THR A 148 -7.80 -1.78 5.28
CA THR A 148 -7.84 -0.56 4.50
C THR A 148 -7.56 -0.96 3.05
N GLU A 149 -8.45 -0.56 2.14
CA GLU A 149 -8.30 -0.91 0.72
C GLU A 149 -8.31 0.36 -0.12
N TYR A 150 -7.28 0.48 -0.95
CA TYR A 150 -7.18 1.56 -1.93
C TYR A 150 -7.49 0.99 -3.32
N THR A 151 -8.36 1.67 -4.05
CA THR A 151 -8.64 1.36 -5.45
C THR A 151 -8.15 2.50 -6.31
N PHE A 152 -7.26 2.19 -7.23
CA PHE A 152 -6.65 3.17 -8.14
C PHE A 152 -7.39 3.16 -9.46
N LYS A 153 -7.72 4.34 -9.95
CA LYS A 153 -8.50 4.47 -11.20
C LYS A 153 -7.68 5.01 -12.35
#